data_04a2dd1633761d0f44fc5602cf670634
#
_entry.id   04a2dd1633761d0f44fc5602cf670634
#
_cell.length_a   1.000
_cell.length_b   1.000
_cell.length_c   1.000
_cell.angle_alpha   90.00
_cell.angle_beta   90.00
_cell.angle_gamma   90.00
#
_symmetry.space_group_name_H-M   'P 1'
#
loop_
_entity.id
_entity.type
_entity.pdbx_description
1 polymer ?
#
loop_
_entity_poly.entity_id
_entity_poly.type
_entity_poly.pdbx_seq_one_letter_code
_entity_poly.pdbx_strand_id
1 'polypeptide(L)'
;MTEIRKLGEMGTVRRIHMVGIGGIGMSSIAEVLINRGFLLSGSDLKKSDVTARLESLGAVVHEGHAAEHVADADVVVYSSAVKHPEENPETAEAMRRLIPIIKRSEMLGELMRAKRGVGIAGTHGKTTTTTMVGLMAQHAGLDPTIIVGGKVAVFGSNAVSGGGEIIVVEADEYDRTFLRLAPIVAVVTNIEADHLDIYEDLEDIKDAFVQFANSVPFFGAAILCLDDENVRSVLGRIHRPVRTYGTSRQASLRAENIEQVAATTQFDVFEGTDRLGGITLHAPGLHNVRNALAAVAVGLELGVPFKTIAEGLSQYAGVDRRFQVKGEAPLTQDGETGTVLLVDDYAHHPTEIEATLAAAAKGWADRRIVAVFQPHLYSRTRDLAAEFANAFYDADVLVVTDIFPAREEPIEGISGQMVADLARQFGHRD
;
A
#
# COMPACT_ATOMS: atom_id res chain seq x y z
N MET A 1 28.70 22.72 35.65
CA MET A 1 27.65 21.70 35.42
C MET A 1 27.43 21.62 33.92
N THR A 2 27.92 20.57 33.29
CA THR A 2 27.72 20.32 31.84
C THR A 2 26.26 19.96 31.66
N GLU A 3 25.47 20.79 30.98
CA GLU A 3 24.12 20.44 30.58
C GLU A 3 24.15 19.11 29.82
N ILE A 4 23.50 18.09 30.37
CA ILE A 4 23.28 16.83 29.67
C ILE A 4 22.37 17.18 28.49
N ARG A 5 22.93 17.25 27.28
CA ARG A 5 22.18 17.43 26.05
C ARG A 5 21.15 16.30 25.95
N LYS A 6 19.87 16.62 26.01
CA LYS A 6 18.81 15.63 25.69
C LYS A 6 19.05 15.17 24.26
N LEU A 7 19.39 13.90 24.10
CA LEU A 7 19.43 13.25 22.79
C LEU A 7 18.02 13.29 22.20
N GLY A 8 17.88 13.77 20.97
CA GLY A 8 16.62 13.69 20.24
C GLY A 8 16.33 12.24 19.79
N GLU A 9 15.20 12.01 19.12
CA GLU A 9 14.81 10.67 18.59
C GLU A 9 15.91 10.00 17.77
N MET A 10 16.72 10.79 17.04
CA MET A 10 17.87 10.31 16.23
C MET A 10 19.20 10.85 16.77
N GLY A 11 19.36 10.87 18.08
CA GLY A 11 20.61 11.29 18.72
C GLY A 11 20.95 12.76 18.43
N THR A 12 22.10 13.02 17.78
CA THR A 12 22.60 14.35 17.47
C THR A 12 22.20 14.84 16.08
N VAL A 13 21.56 13.99 15.24
CA VAL A 13 21.11 14.34 13.88
C VAL A 13 20.07 15.45 13.95
N ARG A 14 20.25 16.48 13.13
CA ARG A 14 19.34 17.62 12.99
C ARG A 14 19.04 17.95 11.54
N ARG A 15 20.01 17.79 10.66
CA ARG A 15 19.96 18.14 9.24
C ARG A 15 20.00 16.88 8.40
N ILE A 16 18.93 16.64 7.68
CA ILE A 16 18.78 15.46 6.82
C ILE A 16 18.68 15.94 5.38
N HIS A 17 19.52 15.37 4.51
CA HIS A 17 19.42 15.59 3.07
C HIS A 17 18.84 14.37 2.37
N MET A 18 17.87 14.58 1.45
CA MET A 18 17.15 13.50 0.78
C MET A 18 17.32 13.55 -0.73
N VAL A 19 18.01 12.55 -1.30
CA VAL A 19 18.24 12.43 -2.76
C VAL A 19 17.05 11.70 -3.40
N GLY A 20 16.39 12.36 -4.37
CA GLY A 20 15.14 11.92 -4.97
C GLY A 20 13.93 12.21 -4.08
N ILE A 21 13.91 13.38 -3.42
CA ILE A 21 12.92 13.78 -2.40
C ILE A 21 11.49 13.85 -2.94
N GLY A 22 11.28 14.11 -4.25
CA GLY A 22 9.96 14.18 -4.89
C GLY A 22 9.31 12.83 -5.14
N GLY A 23 10.01 11.72 -4.96
CA GLY A 23 9.44 10.38 -5.06
C GLY A 23 8.38 10.15 -3.98
N ILE A 24 7.29 9.42 -4.30
CA ILE A 24 6.14 9.19 -3.40
C ILE A 24 6.59 8.69 -2.02
N GLY A 25 7.42 7.64 -1.96
CA GLY A 25 7.88 7.09 -0.68
C GLY A 25 8.91 7.96 0.05
N MET A 26 9.66 8.81 -0.69
CA MET A 26 10.60 9.77 -0.09
C MET A 26 9.86 10.96 0.52
N SER A 27 8.90 11.51 -0.20
CA SER A 27 8.12 12.67 0.25
C SER A 27 7.28 12.38 1.50
N SER A 28 6.76 11.16 1.64
CA SER A 28 6.05 10.73 2.86
C SER A 28 6.95 10.81 4.09
N ILE A 29 8.17 10.28 3.97
CA ILE A 29 9.16 10.31 5.04
C ILE A 29 9.60 11.76 5.31
N ALA A 30 9.82 12.54 4.24
CA ALA A 30 10.20 13.96 4.34
C ALA A 30 9.17 14.76 5.14
N GLU A 31 7.88 14.60 4.85
CA GLU A 31 6.78 15.28 5.57
C GLU A 31 6.76 14.92 7.05
N VAL A 32 6.94 13.63 7.39
CA VAL A 32 7.03 13.19 8.79
C VAL A 32 8.25 13.78 9.49
N LEU A 33 9.42 13.81 8.85
CA LEU A 33 10.64 14.37 9.43
C LEU A 33 10.53 15.88 9.68
N ILE A 34 9.98 16.64 8.73
CA ILE A 34 9.73 18.08 8.89
C ILE A 34 8.82 18.32 10.10
N ASN A 35 7.71 17.61 10.18
CA ASN A 35 6.75 17.75 11.27
C ASN A 35 7.32 17.35 12.65
N ARG A 36 8.37 16.53 12.68
CA ARG A 36 9.14 16.19 13.88
C ARG A 36 10.25 17.21 14.20
N GLY A 37 10.39 18.27 13.39
CA GLY A 37 11.31 19.38 13.62
C GLY A 37 12.74 19.15 13.11
N PHE A 38 12.96 18.18 12.21
CA PHE A 38 14.23 18.07 11.50
C PHE A 38 14.35 19.15 10.43
N LEU A 39 15.55 19.67 10.25
CA LEU A 39 15.87 20.57 9.14
C LEU A 39 16.12 19.72 7.89
N LEU A 40 15.23 19.86 6.91
CA LEU A 40 15.23 19.00 5.73
C LEU A 40 15.70 19.77 4.51
N SER A 41 16.66 19.19 3.79
CA SER A 41 17.00 19.55 2.42
C SER A 41 16.88 18.31 1.52
N GLY A 42 16.80 18.54 0.23
CA GLY A 42 16.80 17.42 -0.73
C GLY A 42 16.91 17.89 -2.15
N SER A 43 17.04 16.92 -3.04
CA SER A 43 17.16 17.16 -4.49
C SER A 43 16.23 16.22 -5.26
N ASP A 44 15.82 16.67 -6.45
CA ASP A 44 15.14 15.83 -7.43
C ASP A 44 15.52 16.29 -8.84
N LEU A 45 15.36 15.42 -9.84
CA LEU A 45 15.68 15.75 -11.24
C LEU A 45 14.86 16.92 -11.76
N LYS A 46 13.59 17.04 -11.30
CA LYS A 46 12.68 18.13 -11.67
C LYS A 46 11.80 18.52 -10.49
N LYS A 47 11.50 19.79 -10.40
CA LYS A 47 10.46 20.26 -9.45
C LYS A 47 9.07 19.77 -9.88
N SER A 48 8.23 19.49 -8.90
CA SER A 48 6.87 18.97 -9.04
C SER A 48 5.96 19.55 -7.96
N ASP A 49 4.66 19.30 -8.03
CA ASP A 49 3.71 19.69 -6.97
C ASP A 49 4.11 19.09 -5.62
N VAL A 50 4.70 17.89 -5.62
CA VAL A 50 5.18 17.21 -4.40
C VAL A 50 6.34 18.01 -3.79
N THR A 51 7.33 18.40 -4.59
CA THR A 51 8.46 19.19 -4.08
C THR A 51 8.04 20.59 -3.65
N ALA A 52 7.12 21.23 -4.36
CA ALA A 52 6.55 22.53 -3.97
C ALA A 52 5.80 22.43 -2.62
N ARG A 53 5.07 21.35 -2.39
CA ARG A 53 4.44 21.09 -1.09
C ARG A 53 5.49 20.96 0.02
N LEU A 54 6.57 20.20 -0.18
CA LEU A 54 7.63 20.07 0.83
C LEU A 54 8.33 21.41 1.12
N GLU A 55 8.54 22.23 0.09
CA GLU A 55 9.06 23.60 0.27
C GLU A 55 8.11 24.45 1.12
N SER A 56 6.79 24.33 0.90
CA SER A 56 5.79 25.02 1.72
C SER A 56 5.77 24.59 3.18
N LEU A 57 6.22 23.36 3.48
CA LEU A 57 6.39 22.82 4.82
C LEU A 57 7.74 23.17 5.46
N GLY A 58 8.65 23.82 4.72
CA GLY A 58 9.94 24.29 5.21
C GLY A 58 11.16 23.50 4.76
N ALA A 59 11.04 22.58 3.81
CA ALA A 59 12.18 21.92 3.19
C ALA A 59 12.89 22.85 2.20
N VAL A 60 14.22 22.67 2.02
CA VAL A 60 14.99 23.27 0.95
C VAL A 60 15.14 22.25 -0.18
N VAL A 61 14.53 22.50 -1.34
CA VAL A 61 14.56 21.54 -2.46
C VAL A 61 15.36 22.11 -3.63
N HIS A 62 16.37 21.35 -4.06
CA HIS A 62 17.22 21.64 -5.21
C HIS A 62 16.74 20.87 -6.45
N GLU A 63 16.80 21.51 -7.61
CA GLU A 63 16.62 20.85 -8.90
C GLU A 63 17.95 20.36 -9.43
N GLY A 64 17.98 19.08 -9.85
CA GLY A 64 19.23 18.41 -10.21
C GLY A 64 20.04 17.95 -8.99
N HIS A 65 21.14 17.26 -9.23
CA HIS A 65 22.03 16.71 -8.20
C HIS A 65 23.39 17.38 -8.25
N ALA A 66 23.89 17.90 -7.11
CA ALA A 66 25.18 18.54 -7.00
C ALA A 66 25.85 18.31 -5.64
N ALA A 67 27.16 18.14 -5.64
CA ALA A 67 27.95 17.81 -4.44
C ALA A 67 27.79 18.84 -3.30
N GLU A 68 27.58 20.11 -3.63
CA GLU A 68 27.39 21.18 -2.65
C GLU A 68 26.11 21.08 -1.83
N HIS A 69 25.09 20.36 -2.31
CA HIS A 69 23.80 20.24 -1.61
C HIS A 69 23.90 19.50 -0.27
N VAL A 70 24.91 18.67 -0.07
CA VAL A 70 25.12 17.89 1.17
C VAL A 70 26.04 18.57 2.17
N ALA A 71 26.45 19.82 1.92
CA ALA A 71 27.50 20.50 2.70
C ALA A 71 27.24 20.53 4.21
N ASP A 72 26.00 20.69 4.61
CA ASP A 72 25.57 20.84 6.01
C ASP A 72 24.78 19.63 6.54
N ALA A 73 24.70 18.53 5.80
CA ALA A 73 23.92 17.35 6.18
C ALA A 73 24.62 16.54 7.29
N ASP A 74 23.85 16.12 8.29
CA ASP A 74 24.28 15.15 9.31
C ASP A 74 24.11 13.70 8.80
N VAL A 75 23.17 13.47 7.87
CA VAL A 75 22.89 12.20 7.20
C VAL A 75 22.29 12.46 5.82
N VAL A 76 22.62 11.61 4.85
CA VAL A 76 22.04 11.61 3.51
C VAL A 76 21.17 10.36 3.32
N VAL A 77 19.90 10.57 2.95
CA VAL A 77 18.95 9.50 2.65
C VAL A 77 18.73 9.45 1.15
N TYR A 78 18.85 8.29 0.53
CA TYR A 78 18.66 8.17 -0.91
C TYR A 78 17.54 7.21 -1.31
N SER A 79 16.88 7.55 -2.44
CA SER A 79 15.82 6.76 -3.04
C SER A 79 16.37 5.49 -3.69
N SER A 80 15.55 4.44 -3.76
CA SER A 80 15.84 3.21 -4.52
C SER A 80 16.12 3.45 -6.02
N ALA A 81 15.74 4.63 -6.55
CA ALA A 81 16.09 5.04 -7.93
C ALA A 81 17.61 5.29 -8.12
N VAL A 82 18.34 5.59 -7.03
CA VAL A 82 19.80 5.73 -7.05
C VAL A 82 20.41 4.33 -6.92
N LYS A 83 20.63 3.67 -8.06
CA LYS A 83 21.18 2.31 -8.13
C LYS A 83 22.66 2.25 -7.75
N HIS A 84 23.41 3.29 -8.12
CA HIS A 84 24.84 3.43 -7.93
C HIS A 84 25.13 4.69 -7.08
N PRO A 85 25.11 4.57 -5.74
CA PRO A 85 25.33 5.72 -4.86
C PRO A 85 26.69 6.38 -5.05
N GLU A 86 27.70 5.62 -5.48
CA GLU A 86 29.06 6.11 -5.80
C GLU A 86 29.10 7.02 -7.04
N GLU A 87 28.11 6.93 -7.93
CA GLU A 87 28.05 7.73 -9.16
C GLU A 87 27.17 8.98 -9.00
N ASN A 88 26.28 9.03 -8.03
CA ASN A 88 25.48 10.22 -7.77
C ASN A 88 26.30 11.26 -7.03
N PRO A 89 26.41 12.54 -7.51
CA PRO A 89 27.31 13.54 -6.94
C PRO A 89 27.07 13.85 -5.48
N GLU A 90 25.84 13.75 -4.99
CA GLU A 90 25.49 14.05 -3.59
C GLU A 90 25.90 12.90 -2.67
N THR A 91 25.56 11.65 -3.00
CA THR A 91 25.95 10.49 -2.20
C THR A 91 27.45 10.23 -2.26
N ALA A 92 28.09 10.43 -3.43
CA ALA A 92 29.55 10.34 -3.57
C ALA A 92 30.27 11.38 -2.70
N GLU A 93 29.80 12.63 -2.67
CA GLU A 93 30.37 13.68 -1.81
C GLU A 93 30.15 13.38 -0.33
N ALA A 94 28.95 12.86 0.05
CA ALA A 94 28.69 12.44 1.42
C ALA A 94 29.67 11.33 1.87
N MET A 95 29.92 10.33 1.01
CA MET A 95 30.92 9.28 1.27
C MET A 95 32.32 9.88 1.47
N ARG A 96 32.73 10.80 0.56
CA ARG A 96 34.04 11.46 0.64
C ARG A 96 34.22 12.24 1.96
N ARG A 97 33.14 12.83 2.47
CA ARG A 97 33.12 13.62 3.71
C ARG A 97 32.83 12.78 4.96
N LEU A 98 32.65 11.46 4.83
CA LEU A 98 32.28 10.54 5.90
C LEU A 98 30.93 10.92 6.56
N ILE A 99 30.01 11.53 5.81
CA ILE A 99 28.62 11.73 6.21
C ILE A 99 27.90 10.40 6.02
N PRO A 100 27.17 9.89 7.03
CA PRO A 100 26.39 8.66 6.88
C PRO A 100 25.42 8.75 5.70
N ILE A 101 25.39 7.71 4.87
CA ILE A 101 24.39 7.53 3.81
C ILE A 101 23.53 6.31 4.13
N ILE A 102 22.23 6.45 4.01
CA ILE A 102 21.28 5.36 4.27
C ILE A 102 20.20 5.29 3.19
N LYS A 103 19.66 4.11 2.96
CA LYS A 103 18.51 3.92 2.06
C LYS A 103 17.23 4.48 2.68
N ARG A 104 16.26 4.84 1.83
CA ARG A 104 14.89 5.21 2.23
C ARG A 104 14.28 4.20 3.23
N SER A 105 14.44 2.91 2.95
CA SER A 105 13.92 1.82 3.80
C SER A 105 14.55 1.80 5.20
N GLU A 106 15.82 2.16 5.33
CA GLU A 106 16.49 2.25 6.62
C GLU A 106 15.93 3.42 7.43
N MET A 107 15.76 4.59 6.80
CA MET A 107 15.14 5.75 7.45
C MET A 107 13.72 5.42 7.93
N LEU A 108 12.93 4.71 7.11
CA LEU A 108 11.59 4.25 7.50
C LEU A 108 11.63 3.30 8.70
N GLY A 109 12.62 2.39 8.73
CA GLY A 109 12.88 1.51 9.87
C GLY A 109 13.22 2.28 11.16
N GLU A 110 14.04 3.33 11.07
CA GLU A 110 14.38 4.18 12.22
C GLU A 110 13.15 4.96 12.73
N LEU A 111 12.31 5.48 11.82
CA LEU A 111 11.04 6.11 12.20
C LEU A 111 10.10 5.14 12.93
N MET A 112 10.08 3.88 12.50
CA MET A 112 9.26 2.84 13.13
C MET A 112 9.82 2.43 14.50
N ARG A 113 11.14 2.34 14.67
CA ARG A 113 11.75 2.02 15.96
C ARG A 113 11.45 2.99 17.08
N ALA A 114 11.23 4.25 16.74
CA ALA A 114 10.91 5.29 17.71
C ALA A 114 9.47 5.19 18.25
N LYS A 115 8.63 4.32 17.67
CA LYS A 115 7.20 4.18 17.99
C LYS A 115 6.77 2.71 18.00
N ARG A 116 5.55 2.46 18.43
CA ARG A 116 4.91 1.14 18.31
C ARG A 116 4.46 0.92 16.87
N GLY A 117 5.26 0.19 16.10
CA GLY A 117 5.09 0.01 14.67
C GLY A 117 4.02 -1.02 14.31
N VAL A 118 3.12 -0.65 13.38
CA VAL A 118 2.21 -1.56 12.68
C VAL A 118 2.63 -1.58 11.21
N GLY A 119 3.08 -2.72 10.72
CA GLY A 119 3.49 -2.92 9.32
C GLY A 119 2.44 -3.70 8.55
N ILE A 120 1.96 -3.14 7.44
CA ILE A 120 0.95 -3.78 6.58
C ILE A 120 1.62 -4.23 5.28
N ALA A 121 1.82 -5.53 5.14
CA ALA A 121 2.41 -6.17 3.97
C ALA A 121 1.40 -7.07 3.24
N GLY A 122 1.76 -7.48 2.04
CA GLY A 122 1.00 -8.36 1.16
C GLY A 122 1.08 -7.91 -0.28
N THR A 123 0.90 -8.78 -1.23
CA THR A 123 0.95 -8.41 -2.64
C THR A 123 -0.13 -7.36 -2.97
N HIS A 124 -1.35 -7.54 -2.45
CA HIS A 124 -2.50 -6.65 -2.68
C HIS A 124 -3.12 -6.17 -1.36
N GLY A 125 -3.83 -5.02 -1.42
CA GLY A 125 -4.60 -4.48 -0.30
C GLY A 125 -3.80 -3.69 0.73
N LYS A 126 -2.48 -3.53 0.57
CA LYS A 126 -1.60 -2.77 1.50
C LYS A 126 -2.13 -1.36 1.78
N THR A 127 -2.26 -0.55 0.74
CA THR A 127 -2.69 0.86 0.85
C THR A 127 -4.06 1.00 1.51
N THR A 128 -5.02 0.18 1.08
CA THR A 128 -6.39 0.15 1.61
C THR A 128 -6.40 -0.21 3.10
N THR A 129 -5.69 -1.29 3.47
CA THR A 129 -5.61 -1.74 4.87
C THR A 129 -4.89 -0.73 5.74
N THR A 130 -3.76 -0.15 5.27
CA THR A 130 -3.04 0.91 5.98
C THR A 130 -3.93 2.13 6.24
N THR A 131 -4.73 2.51 5.24
CA THR A 131 -5.69 3.61 5.37
C THR A 131 -6.79 3.29 6.39
N MET A 132 -7.38 2.10 6.34
CA MET A 132 -8.41 1.66 7.30
C MET A 132 -7.86 1.61 8.72
N VAL A 133 -6.66 1.07 8.94
CA VAL A 133 -5.97 1.06 10.24
C VAL A 133 -5.70 2.50 10.72
N GLY A 134 -5.22 3.35 9.82
CA GLY A 134 -4.96 4.76 10.13
C GLY A 134 -6.20 5.51 10.59
N LEU A 135 -7.30 5.39 9.84
CA LEU A 135 -8.59 6.02 10.19
C LEU A 135 -9.15 5.50 11.52
N MET A 136 -9.14 4.20 11.70
CA MET A 136 -9.55 3.56 12.96
C MET A 136 -8.73 4.08 14.13
N ALA A 137 -7.40 4.16 13.99
CA ALA A 137 -6.52 4.63 15.04
C ALA A 137 -6.70 6.14 15.34
N GLN A 138 -6.94 6.96 14.31
CA GLN A 138 -7.29 8.37 14.49
C GLN A 138 -8.62 8.52 15.22
N HIS A 139 -9.66 7.77 14.81
CA HIS A 139 -10.97 7.79 15.47
C HIS A 139 -10.89 7.36 16.93
N ALA A 140 -10.01 6.39 17.24
CA ALA A 140 -9.74 5.95 18.60
C ALA A 140 -8.92 6.96 19.45
N GLY A 141 -8.54 8.11 18.89
CA GLY A 141 -7.75 9.13 19.61
C GLY A 141 -6.28 8.75 19.82
N LEU A 142 -5.76 7.75 19.07
CA LEU A 142 -4.36 7.31 19.21
C LEU A 142 -3.36 8.24 18.53
N ASP A 143 -3.83 9.24 17.77
CA ASP A 143 -3.02 10.23 17.04
C ASP A 143 -1.81 9.61 16.30
N PRO A 144 -2.04 8.64 15.37
CA PRO A 144 -0.98 7.86 14.77
C PRO A 144 -0.16 8.67 13.75
N THR A 145 1.12 8.33 13.61
CA THR A 145 1.85 8.60 12.36
C THR A 145 1.44 7.55 11.34
N ILE A 146 1.09 7.96 10.09
CA ILE A 146 0.64 7.06 9.03
C ILE A 146 1.51 7.33 7.80
N ILE A 147 2.06 6.27 7.18
CA ILE A 147 2.87 6.35 5.95
C ILE A 147 2.30 5.35 4.96
N VAL A 148 1.81 5.87 3.83
CA VAL A 148 1.14 5.09 2.76
C VAL A 148 1.92 5.20 1.46
N GLY A 149 1.87 4.18 0.63
CA GLY A 149 2.56 4.14 -0.66
C GLY A 149 1.94 5.02 -1.75
N GLY A 150 0.76 5.59 -1.52
CA GLY A 150 0.05 6.46 -2.46
C GLY A 150 -0.66 7.62 -1.78
N LYS A 151 -1.11 8.60 -2.57
CA LYS A 151 -1.92 9.71 -2.06
C LYS A 151 -3.29 9.18 -1.62
N VAL A 152 -3.69 9.51 -0.40
CA VAL A 152 -4.97 9.13 0.16
C VAL A 152 -5.81 10.38 0.37
N ALA A 153 -6.95 10.48 -0.32
CA ALA A 153 -7.79 11.67 -0.32
C ALA A 153 -8.22 12.09 1.09
N VAL A 154 -8.59 11.13 1.94
CA VAL A 154 -9.03 11.40 3.32
C VAL A 154 -7.93 12.03 4.19
N PHE A 155 -6.66 11.79 3.87
CA PHE A 155 -5.52 12.41 4.56
C PHE A 155 -5.00 13.66 3.84
N GLY A 156 -5.42 13.89 2.60
CA GLY A 156 -4.90 14.96 1.73
C GLY A 156 -3.43 14.80 1.34
N SER A 157 -2.78 13.72 1.77
CA SER A 157 -1.35 13.42 1.64
C SER A 157 -1.12 11.90 1.59
N ASN A 158 0.11 11.50 1.32
CA ASN A 158 0.60 10.14 1.49
C ASN A 158 1.22 9.88 2.89
N ALA A 159 1.19 10.88 3.77
CA ALA A 159 1.63 10.75 5.16
C ALA A 159 0.81 11.61 6.11
N VAL A 160 0.65 11.14 7.34
CA VAL A 160 0.12 11.88 8.48
C VAL A 160 1.15 11.81 9.60
N SER A 161 1.52 12.96 10.16
CA SER A 161 2.43 13.01 11.31
C SER A 161 1.64 13.23 12.58
N GLY A 162 1.35 12.14 13.30
CA GLY A 162 0.70 12.20 14.61
C GLY A 162 1.70 12.24 15.77
N GLY A 163 1.29 12.86 16.87
CA GLY A 163 2.06 12.95 18.12
C GLY A 163 1.99 11.71 19.00
N GLY A 164 1.08 10.76 18.70
CA GLY A 164 0.89 9.53 19.47
C GLY A 164 2.02 8.51 19.31
N GLU A 165 1.93 7.43 20.09
CA GLU A 165 2.97 6.39 20.13
C GLU A 165 2.89 5.39 18.96
N ILE A 166 1.85 5.42 18.14
CA ILE A 166 1.62 4.47 17.06
C ILE A 166 2.17 5.01 15.74
N ILE A 167 2.80 4.14 14.97
CA ILE A 167 3.12 4.38 13.57
C ILE A 167 2.58 3.24 12.72
N VAL A 168 1.79 3.56 11.70
CA VAL A 168 1.23 2.62 10.73
C VAL A 168 1.93 2.83 9.40
N VAL A 169 2.51 1.78 8.85
CA VAL A 169 3.36 1.85 7.66
C VAL A 169 2.92 0.82 6.64
N GLU A 170 2.75 1.24 5.40
CA GLU A 170 2.67 0.34 4.26
C GLU A 170 4.05 -0.31 4.03
N ALA A 171 4.13 -1.61 4.28
CA ALA A 171 5.35 -2.40 4.23
C ALA A 171 5.48 -3.02 2.82
N ASP A 172 6.19 -2.34 1.94
CA ASP A 172 6.37 -2.73 0.55
C ASP A 172 7.40 -3.86 0.42
N GLU A 173 7.02 -4.97 -0.21
CA GLU A 173 7.85 -6.13 -0.48
C GLU A 173 8.86 -5.89 -1.61
N TYR A 174 8.64 -4.88 -2.46
CA TYR A 174 9.57 -4.54 -3.52
C TYR A 174 10.97 -4.26 -2.97
N ASP A 175 12.01 -4.80 -3.63
CA ASP A 175 13.42 -4.69 -3.20
C ASP A 175 13.63 -5.19 -1.74
N ARG A 176 12.74 -6.04 -1.21
CA ARG A 176 12.78 -6.59 0.16
C ARG A 176 12.87 -5.50 1.24
N THR A 177 12.39 -4.26 0.95
CA THR A 177 12.53 -3.12 1.86
C THR A 177 11.78 -3.32 3.16
N PHE A 178 10.66 -4.05 3.16
CA PHE A 178 9.85 -4.34 4.35
C PHE A 178 10.61 -5.17 5.42
N LEU A 179 11.67 -5.91 5.03
CA LEU A 179 12.52 -6.64 5.97
C LEU A 179 13.40 -5.74 6.85
N ARG A 180 13.49 -4.45 6.53
CA ARG A 180 14.17 -3.44 7.38
C ARG A 180 13.26 -2.90 8.49
N LEU A 181 11.97 -3.17 8.39
CA LEU A 181 10.99 -2.74 9.38
C LEU A 181 11.03 -3.67 10.61
N ALA A 182 10.77 -3.11 11.79
CA ALA A 182 10.66 -3.85 13.03
C ALA A 182 9.30 -3.56 13.69
N PRO A 183 8.18 -4.06 13.12
CA PRO A 183 6.86 -3.81 13.64
C PRO A 183 6.60 -4.60 14.92
N ILE A 184 5.73 -4.08 15.81
CA ILE A 184 5.15 -4.86 16.90
C ILE A 184 3.92 -5.66 16.43
N VAL A 185 3.25 -5.17 15.38
CA VAL A 185 2.16 -5.86 14.69
C VAL A 185 2.50 -5.93 13.21
N ALA A 186 2.64 -7.13 12.67
CA ALA A 186 2.86 -7.39 11.25
C ALA A 186 1.59 -7.99 10.63
N VAL A 187 1.04 -7.33 9.63
CA VAL A 187 -0.11 -7.83 8.86
C VAL A 187 0.36 -8.37 7.53
N VAL A 188 -0.12 -9.56 7.13
CA VAL A 188 0.05 -10.10 5.78
C VAL A 188 -1.34 -10.35 5.19
N THR A 189 -1.67 -9.61 4.12
CA THR A 189 -2.99 -9.68 3.48
C THR A 189 -3.12 -10.86 2.53
N ASN A 190 -2.12 -11.08 1.69
CA ASN A 190 -2.01 -12.17 0.72
C ASN A 190 -0.56 -12.28 0.25
N ILE A 191 -0.22 -13.40 -0.41
CA ILE A 191 1.08 -13.65 -1.00
C ILE A 191 0.87 -14.21 -2.41
N GLU A 192 1.27 -13.48 -3.44
CA GLU A 192 1.19 -13.89 -4.83
C GLU A 192 2.53 -13.67 -5.55
N ALA A 193 2.69 -14.29 -6.72
CA ALA A 193 3.86 -14.10 -7.56
C ALA A 193 3.82 -12.71 -8.22
N ASP A 194 4.55 -11.77 -7.66
CA ASP A 194 4.81 -10.45 -8.24
C ASP A 194 6.29 -10.10 -8.02
N HIS A 195 6.78 -9.09 -8.72
CA HIS A 195 8.18 -8.65 -8.60
C HIS A 195 9.22 -9.75 -8.86
N LEU A 196 8.97 -10.60 -9.88
CA LEU A 196 9.88 -11.67 -10.30
C LEU A 196 11.21 -11.17 -10.90
N ASP A 197 11.37 -9.85 -11.03
CA ASP A 197 12.64 -9.17 -11.27
C ASP A 197 13.53 -9.06 -10.02
N ILE A 198 12.94 -9.24 -8.83
CA ILE A 198 13.62 -9.14 -7.52
C ILE A 198 13.66 -10.50 -6.81
N TYR A 199 12.61 -11.31 -6.96
CA TYR A 199 12.46 -12.62 -6.35
C TYR A 199 12.67 -13.73 -7.38
N GLU A 200 13.32 -14.82 -6.95
CA GLU A 200 13.59 -15.96 -7.84
C GLU A 200 12.29 -16.68 -8.24
N ASP A 201 11.40 -16.86 -7.28
CA ASP A 201 10.11 -17.53 -7.45
C ASP A 201 9.13 -17.22 -6.29
N LEU A 202 7.96 -17.85 -6.29
CA LEU A 202 6.95 -17.72 -5.26
C LEU A 202 7.45 -18.20 -3.88
N GLU A 203 8.32 -19.20 -3.80
CA GLU A 203 8.84 -19.70 -2.53
C GLU A 203 9.81 -18.69 -1.91
N ASP A 204 10.62 -18.01 -2.70
CA ASP A 204 11.47 -16.91 -2.24
C ASP A 204 10.64 -15.72 -1.74
N ILE A 205 9.51 -15.42 -2.39
CA ILE A 205 8.54 -14.42 -1.89
C ILE A 205 7.97 -14.87 -0.53
N LYS A 206 7.50 -16.12 -0.42
CA LYS A 206 6.99 -16.69 0.83
C LYS A 206 8.01 -16.62 1.96
N ASP A 207 9.29 -16.92 1.67
CA ASP A 207 10.39 -16.84 2.63
C ASP A 207 10.56 -15.41 3.17
N ALA A 208 10.47 -14.41 2.31
CA ALA A 208 10.53 -13.01 2.72
C ALA A 208 9.34 -12.62 3.62
N PHE A 209 8.12 -13.04 3.29
CA PHE A 209 6.94 -12.79 4.12
C PHE A 209 7.01 -13.53 5.48
N VAL A 210 7.53 -14.75 5.50
CA VAL A 210 7.81 -15.49 6.76
C VAL A 210 8.82 -14.73 7.62
N GLN A 211 9.89 -14.22 7.04
CA GLN A 211 10.87 -13.40 7.74
C GLN A 211 10.24 -12.12 8.30
N PHE A 212 9.41 -11.43 7.52
CA PHE A 212 8.67 -10.24 7.96
C PHE A 212 7.72 -10.56 9.11
N ALA A 213 6.89 -11.60 9.00
CA ALA A 213 5.96 -12.01 10.06
C ALA A 213 6.70 -12.43 11.35
N ASN A 214 7.88 -13.05 11.23
CA ASN A 214 8.71 -13.42 12.36
C ASN A 214 9.54 -12.25 12.94
N SER A 215 9.55 -11.07 12.32
CA SER A 215 10.26 -9.89 12.84
C SER A 215 9.58 -9.26 14.06
N VAL A 216 8.30 -9.55 14.31
CA VAL A 216 7.59 -9.04 15.48
C VAL A 216 8.21 -9.58 16.77
N PRO A 217 8.23 -8.79 17.86
CA PRO A 217 8.73 -9.26 19.14
C PRO A 217 7.82 -10.36 19.75
N PHE A 218 8.29 -11.05 20.76
CA PHE A 218 7.53 -12.14 21.42
C PHE A 218 6.20 -11.69 22.04
N PHE A 219 6.04 -10.41 22.30
CA PHE A 219 4.81 -9.77 22.83
C PHE A 219 3.99 -9.07 21.74
N GLY A 220 4.42 -9.15 20.50
CA GLY A 220 3.71 -8.60 19.33
C GLY A 220 2.81 -9.66 18.68
N ALA A 221 2.26 -9.34 17.52
CA ALA A 221 1.37 -10.23 16.79
C ALA A 221 1.63 -10.23 15.28
N ALA A 222 1.62 -11.41 14.66
CA ALA A 222 1.50 -11.61 13.23
C ALA A 222 0.02 -11.83 12.89
N ILE A 223 -0.58 -10.93 12.10
CA ILE A 223 -1.98 -10.97 11.68
C ILE A 223 -2.04 -11.45 10.24
N LEU A 224 -2.62 -12.62 10.00
CA LEU A 224 -2.47 -13.36 8.75
C LEU A 224 -3.84 -13.70 8.14
N CYS A 225 -4.02 -13.40 6.83
CA CYS A 225 -5.26 -13.72 6.10
C CYS A 225 -5.37 -15.22 5.84
N LEU A 226 -6.32 -15.88 6.48
CA LEU A 226 -6.52 -17.33 6.32
C LEU A 226 -7.23 -17.69 5.02
N ASP A 227 -7.84 -16.73 4.32
CA ASP A 227 -8.50 -16.98 3.04
C ASP A 227 -7.48 -17.15 1.88
N ASP A 228 -6.26 -16.63 2.05
CA ASP A 228 -5.19 -16.77 1.07
C ASP A 228 -4.46 -18.12 1.22
N GLU A 229 -4.29 -18.82 0.11
CA GLU A 229 -3.69 -20.17 0.10
C GLU A 229 -2.20 -20.13 0.44
N ASN A 230 -1.47 -19.17 -0.11
CA ASN A 230 -0.04 -19.04 0.13
C ASN A 230 0.26 -18.60 1.57
N VAL A 231 -0.57 -17.71 2.14
CA VAL A 231 -0.49 -17.36 3.57
C VAL A 231 -0.75 -18.60 4.43
N ARG A 232 -1.77 -19.44 4.10
CA ARG A 232 -2.00 -20.70 4.81
C ARG A 232 -0.79 -21.63 4.76
N SER A 233 -0.14 -21.72 3.59
CA SER A 233 0.99 -22.63 3.40
C SER A 233 2.20 -22.31 4.28
N VAL A 234 2.33 -21.06 4.72
CA VAL A 234 3.46 -20.60 5.55
C VAL A 234 3.16 -20.50 7.03
N LEU A 235 1.93 -20.72 7.49
CA LEU A 235 1.54 -20.60 8.90
C LEU A 235 2.43 -21.41 9.84
N GLY A 236 2.78 -22.67 9.47
CA GLY A 236 3.64 -23.54 10.26
C GLY A 236 5.08 -23.06 10.42
N ARG A 237 5.48 -22.02 9.70
CA ARG A 237 6.82 -21.41 9.70
C ARG A 237 6.89 -20.14 10.54
N ILE A 238 5.75 -19.70 11.08
CA ILE A 238 5.67 -18.49 11.92
C ILE A 238 5.82 -18.91 13.39
N HIS A 239 6.85 -18.37 14.05
CA HIS A 239 7.23 -18.69 15.43
C HIS A 239 6.92 -17.53 16.39
N ARG A 240 5.94 -16.71 16.04
CA ARG A 240 5.46 -15.57 16.82
C ARG A 240 3.98 -15.74 17.12
N PRO A 241 3.40 -15.00 18.08
CA PRO A 241 1.96 -15.03 18.29
C PRO A 241 1.22 -14.71 16.98
N VAL A 242 0.32 -15.60 16.56
CA VAL A 242 -0.45 -15.47 15.31
C VAL A 242 -1.90 -15.23 15.65
N ARG A 243 -2.50 -14.24 14.96
CA ARG A 243 -3.94 -14.05 14.87
C ARG A 243 -4.34 -14.21 13.40
N THR A 244 -5.23 -15.14 13.10
CA THR A 244 -5.74 -15.33 11.74
C THR A 244 -7.04 -14.57 11.54
N TYR A 245 -7.26 -14.09 10.31
CA TYR A 245 -8.52 -13.45 9.94
C TYR A 245 -8.98 -13.90 8.54
N GLY A 246 -10.26 -13.74 8.25
CA GLY A 246 -10.83 -14.06 6.94
C GLY A 246 -12.32 -14.34 6.99
N THR A 247 -12.85 -14.98 5.95
CA THR A 247 -14.24 -15.46 5.87
C THR A 247 -14.35 -16.96 6.21
N SER A 248 -13.21 -17.63 6.28
CA SER A 248 -13.14 -19.03 6.69
C SER A 248 -13.57 -19.21 8.16
N ARG A 249 -14.35 -20.26 8.45
CA ARG A 249 -14.71 -20.64 9.82
C ARG A 249 -13.52 -21.01 10.70
N GLN A 250 -12.38 -21.29 10.10
CA GLN A 250 -11.14 -21.62 10.82
C GLN A 250 -10.35 -20.35 11.25
N ALA A 251 -10.72 -19.19 10.72
CA ALA A 251 -10.08 -17.94 11.13
C ALA A 251 -10.49 -17.57 12.57
N SER A 252 -9.53 -17.10 13.37
CA SER A 252 -9.80 -16.65 14.74
C SER A 252 -10.69 -15.40 14.77
N LEU A 253 -10.55 -14.52 13.76
CA LEU A 253 -11.40 -13.36 13.52
C LEU A 253 -12.05 -13.52 12.15
N ARG A 254 -13.38 -13.53 12.06
CA ARG A 254 -14.04 -13.78 10.77
C ARG A 254 -15.24 -12.88 10.53
N ALA A 255 -15.54 -12.66 9.23
CA ALA A 255 -16.76 -12.02 8.77
C ALA A 255 -17.80 -13.07 8.38
N GLU A 256 -19.04 -12.84 8.80
CA GLU A 256 -20.23 -13.59 8.40
C GLU A 256 -21.34 -12.62 7.97
N ASN A 257 -22.40 -13.13 7.34
CA ASN A 257 -23.57 -12.36 6.90
C ASN A 257 -23.17 -11.16 6.01
N ILE A 258 -22.29 -11.43 5.02
CA ILE A 258 -21.74 -10.38 4.15
C ILE A 258 -22.77 -10.01 3.08
N GLU A 259 -23.30 -8.81 3.18
CA GLU A 259 -24.24 -8.22 2.21
C GLU A 259 -23.63 -6.98 1.55
N GLN A 260 -23.71 -6.93 0.22
CA GLN A 260 -23.27 -5.76 -0.56
C GLN A 260 -24.44 -5.15 -1.30
N VAL A 261 -24.60 -3.84 -1.14
CA VAL A 261 -25.57 -3.03 -1.92
C VAL A 261 -24.82 -1.85 -2.49
N ALA A 262 -24.75 -1.79 -3.81
CA ALA A 262 -23.91 -0.81 -4.54
C ALA A 262 -22.48 -0.75 -3.95
N ALA A 263 -22.04 0.43 -3.57
CA ALA A 263 -20.70 0.66 -3.00
C ALA A 263 -20.60 0.42 -1.50
N THR A 264 -21.64 -0.11 -0.84
CA THR A 264 -21.64 -0.34 0.60
C THR A 264 -21.70 -1.83 0.91
N THR A 265 -20.83 -2.29 1.82
CA THR A 265 -20.81 -3.67 2.29
C THR A 265 -21.07 -3.71 3.80
N GLN A 266 -21.99 -4.56 4.24
CA GLN A 266 -22.28 -4.81 5.64
C GLN A 266 -21.92 -6.24 5.99
N PHE A 267 -21.40 -6.47 7.19
CA PHE A 267 -21.06 -7.81 7.68
C PHE A 267 -20.95 -7.84 9.19
N ASP A 268 -21.14 -9.03 9.75
CA ASP A 268 -20.93 -9.32 11.15
C ASP A 268 -19.51 -9.82 11.40
N VAL A 269 -18.92 -9.42 12.53
CA VAL A 269 -17.58 -9.85 12.94
C VAL A 269 -17.69 -10.76 14.14
N PHE A 270 -16.98 -11.89 14.07
CA PHE A 270 -16.89 -12.89 15.14
C PHE A 270 -15.44 -13.12 15.54
N GLU A 271 -15.19 -13.29 16.83
CA GLU A 271 -13.93 -13.80 17.38
C GLU A 271 -14.22 -15.15 18.05
N GLY A 272 -13.67 -16.23 17.51
CA GLY A 272 -14.07 -17.57 17.92
C GLY A 272 -15.58 -17.80 17.73
N THR A 273 -16.33 -18.01 18.81
CA THR A 273 -17.78 -18.17 18.81
C THR A 273 -18.53 -16.86 19.08
N ASP A 274 -17.85 -15.83 19.54
CA ASP A 274 -18.46 -14.62 20.05
C ASP A 274 -18.67 -13.59 18.92
N ARG A 275 -19.91 -13.13 18.74
CA ARG A 275 -20.21 -12.03 17.83
C ARG A 275 -19.81 -10.71 18.49
N LEU A 276 -18.81 -10.02 17.90
CA LEU A 276 -18.36 -8.73 18.38
C LEU A 276 -19.32 -7.60 17.97
N GLY A 277 -19.92 -7.69 16.78
CA GLY A 277 -20.87 -6.72 16.23
C GLY A 277 -20.88 -6.66 14.72
N GLY A 278 -21.61 -5.69 14.16
CA GLY A 278 -21.68 -5.41 12.72
C GLY A 278 -20.77 -4.27 12.31
N ILE A 279 -20.31 -4.30 11.06
CA ILE A 279 -19.58 -3.20 10.39
C ILE A 279 -20.34 -2.83 9.13
N THR A 280 -20.48 -1.53 8.89
CA THR A 280 -20.87 -0.95 7.60
C THR A 280 -19.65 -0.27 6.98
N LEU A 281 -19.21 -0.78 5.82
CA LEU A 281 -18.05 -0.30 5.10
C LEU A 281 -18.50 0.36 3.79
N HIS A 282 -18.10 1.59 3.55
CA HIS A 282 -18.37 2.29 2.29
C HIS A 282 -17.33 1.95 1.23
N ALA A 283 -17.20 0.66 0.97
CA ALA A 283 -16.41 0.09 -0.11
C ALA A 283 -17.01 -1.26 -0.55
N PRO A 284 -17.08 -1.55 -1.85
CA PRO A 284 -17.61 -2.80 -2.35
C PRO A 284 -16.54 -3.90 -2.33
N GLY A 285 -16.99 -5.15 -2.37
CA GLY A 285 -16.15 -6.31 -2.63
C GLY A 285 -15.63 -7.02 -1.39
N LEU A 286 -15.49 -8.35 -1.53
CA LEU A 286 -15.03 -9.25 -0.49
C LEU A 286 -13.59 -8.94 -0.05
N HIS A 287 -12.74 -8.49 -0.97
CA HIS A 287 -11.37 -8.07 -0.66
C HIS A 287 -11.34 -6.91 0.34
N ASN A 288 -12.28 -5.97 0.26
CA ASN A 288 -12.39 -4.88 1.22
C ASN A 288 -12.92 -5.33 2.59
N VAL A 289 -13.77 -6.37 2.63
CA VAL A 289 -14.15 -7.03 3.89
C VAL A 289 -12.93 -7.63 4.57
N ARG A 290 -12.04 -8.31 3.82
CA ARG A 290 -10.78 -8.86 4.34
C ARG A 290 -9.85 -7.76 4.84
N ASN A 291 -9.69 -6.67 4.08
CA ASN A 291 -8.89 -5.51 4.48
C ASN A 291 -9.44 -4.89 5.79
N ALA A 292 -10.75 -4.78 5.92
CA ALA A 292 -11.40 -4.28 7.14
C ALA A 292 -11.20 -5.24 8.33
N LEU A 293 -11.29 -6.57 8.12
CA LEU A 293 -10.97 -7.54 9.18
C LEU A 293 -9.53 -7.45 9.65
N ALA A 294 -8.57 -7.21 8.75
CA ALA A 294 -7.19 -6.94 9.14
C ALA A 294 -7.09 -5.71 10.04
N ALA A 295 -7.82 -4.62 9.69
CA ALA A 295 -7.86 -3.42 10.52
C ALA A 295 -8.55 -3.66 11.87
N VAL A 296 -9.60 -4.49 11.92
CA VAL A 296 -10.23 -4.93 13.19
C VAL A 296 -9.20 -5.67 14.05
N ALA A 297 -8.48 -6.64 13.46
CA ALA A 297 -7.47 -7.41 14.18
C ALA A 297 -6.38 -6.51 14.77
N VAL A 298 -5.89 -5.53 13.99
CA VAL A 298 -4.93 -4.52 14.48
C VAL A 298 -5.53 -3.71 15.62
N GLY A 299 -6.76 -3.22 15.48
CA GLY A 299 -7.43 -2.42 16.52
C GLY A 299 -7.55 -3.19 17.85
N LEU A 300 -7.95 -4.47 17.79
CA LEU A 300 -8.02 -5.32 18.96
C LEU A 300 -6.64 -5.54 19.62
N GLU A 301 -5.57 -5.74 18.83
CA GLU A 301 -4.20 -5.84 19.35
C GLU A 301 -3.70 -4.53 19.99
N LEU A 302 -4.20 -3.39 19.53
CA LEU A 302 -3.91 -2.08 20.11
C LEU A 302 -4.79 -1.78 21.35
N GLY A 303 -5.71 -2.68 21.70
CA GLY A 303 -6.63 -2.52 22.84
C GLY A 303 -7.81 -1.59 22.58
N VAL A 304 -8.12 -1.30 21.30
CA VAL A 304 -9.26 -0.46 20.93
C VAL A 304 -10.57 -1.25 21.04
N PRO A 305 -11.61 -0.74 21.71
CA PRO A 305 -12.90 -1.41 21.79
C PRO A 305 -13.53 -1.62 20.40
N PHE A 306 -14.14 -2.78 20.13
CA PHE A 306 -14.72 -3.12 18.83
C PHE A 306 -15.67 -2.04 18.30
N LYS A 307 -16.51 -1.47 19.16
CA LYS A 307 -17.42 -0.39 18.77
C LYS A 307 -16.69 0.80 18.15
N THR A 308 -15.60 1.25 18.78
CA THR A 308 -14.76 2.34 18.28
C THR A 308 -14.08 1.96 16.96
N ILE A 309 -13.64 0.69 16.82
CA ILE A 309 -13.08 0.17 15.57
C ILE A 309 -14.14 0.26 14.45
N ALA A 310 -15.34 -0.23 14.68
CA ALA A 310 -16.43 -0.23 13.70
C ALA A 310 -16.81 1.20 13.29
N GLU A 311 -16.92 2.13 14.24
CA GLU A 311 -17.18 3.54 13.99
C GLU A 311 -16.06 4.20 13.15
N GLY A 312 -14.79 3.89 13.44
CA GLY A 312 -13.65 4.39 12.66
C GLY A 312 -13.64 3.84 11.22
N LEU A 313 -13.95 2.56 11.04
CA LEU A 313 -14.02 1.92 9.71
C LEU A 313 -15.18 2.45 8.88
N SER A 314 -16.31 2.85 9.50
CA SER A 314 -17.43 3.46 8.78
C SER A 314 -17.10 4.82 8.16
N GLN A 315 -16.01 5.46 8.56
CA GLN A 315 -15.50 6.70 7.95
C GLN A 315 -14.67 6.46 6.69
N TYR A 316 -14.36 5.21 6.38
CA TYR A 316 -13.61 4.89 5.17
C TYR A 316 -14.46 5.14 3.93
N ALA A 317 -14.02 6.09 3.10
CA ALA A 317 -14.72 6.50 1.88
C ALA A 317 -13.92 6.14 0.59
N GLY A 318 -13.00 5.18 0.70
CA GLY A 318 -12.15 4.76 -0.41
C GLY A 318 -10.76 5.42 -0.43
N VAL A 319 -9.93 4.91 -1.32
CA VAL A 319 -8.61 5.45 -1.68
C VAL A 319 -8.67 5.84 -3.16
N ASP A 320 -7.94 6.88 -3.55
CA ASP A 320 -7.86 7.28 -4.95
C ASP A 320 -7.45 6.10 -5.82
N ARG A 321 -8.16 5.92 -6.94
CA ARG A 321 -7.94 4.82 -7.88
C ARG A 321 -8.05 3.40 -7.27
N ARG A 322 -8.94 3.21 -6.25
CA ARG A 322 -9.31 1.90 -5.69
C ARG A 322 -10.84 1.83 -5.65
N PHE A 323 -11.43 1.25 -6.69
CA PHE A 323 -12.86 1.27 -6.97
C PHE A 323 -13.45 2.69 -6.78
N GLN A 324 -12.75 3.69 -7.31
CA GLN A 324 -13.13 5.10 -7.11
C GLN A 324 -14.27 5.47 -8.04
N VAL A 325 -15.45 5.71 -7.48
CA VAL A 325 -16.59 6.24 -8.25
C VAL A 325 -16.30 7.69 -8.61
N LYS A 326 -16.13 7.97 -9.91
CA LYS A 326 -15.90 9.34 -10.44
C LYS A 326 -17.18 10.11 -10.67
N GLY A 327 -18.30 9.40 -10.80
CA GLY A 327 -19.63 9.99 -11.00
C GLY A 327 -20.47 9.25 -12.04
N GLU A 328 -21.67 9.74 -12.27
CA GLU A 328 -22.56 9.27 -13.33
C GLU A 328 -22.67 10.32 -14.44
N ALA A 329 -22.60 9.87 -15.67
CA ALA A 329 -22.80 10.70 -16.86
C ALA A 329 -24.02 10.22 -17.67
N PRO A 330 -24.84 11.12 -18.23
CA PRO A 330 -25.90 10.72 -19.15
C PRO A 330 -25.29 10.15 -20.44
N LEU A 331 -25.87 9.07 -20.95
CA LEU A 331 -25.53 8.47 -22.22
C LEU A 331 -26.80 8.40 -23.05
N THR A 332 -26.76 8.97 -24.27
CA THR A 332 -27.86 8.83 -25.25
C THR A 332 -27.33 8.04 -26.43
N GLN A 333 -27.89 6.87 -26.68
CA GLN A 333 -27.57 6.03 -27.81
C GLN A 333 -28.88 5.58 -28.49
N ASP A 334 -28.98 5.73 -29.81
CA ASP A 334 -30.14 5.33 -30.63
C ASP A 334 -31.50 5.89 -30.15
N GLY A 335 -31.49 7.07 -29.52
CA GLY A 335 -32.69 7.74 -28.98
C GLY A 335 -33.08 7.28 -27.56
N GLU A 336 -32.40 6.31 -26.99
CA GLU A 336 -32.58 5.91 -25.61
C GLU A 336 -31.59 6.65 -24.70
N THR A 337 -32.08 7.12 -23.57
CA THR A 337 -31.25 7.83 -22.57
C THR A 337 -31.03 6.92 -21.36
N GLY A 338 -29.77 6.66 -21.06
CA GLY A 338 -29.33 5.94 -19.87
C GLY A 338 -28.29 6.72 -19.07
N THR A 339 -27.68 6.07 -18.10
CA THR A 339 -26.55 6.62 -17.34
C THR A 339 -25.38 5.65 -17.35
N VAL A 340 -24.16 6.19 -17.39
CA VAL A 340 -22.90 5.44 -17.22
C VAL A 340 -22.30 5.84 -15.89
N LEU A 341 -22.08 4.85 -15.02
CA LEU A 341 -21.29 5.00 -13.80
C LEU A 341 -19.81 4.84 -14.17
N LEU A 342 -19.00 5.87 -13.95
CA LEU A 342 -17.56 5.82 -14.19
C LEU A 342 -16.83 5.44 -12.92
N VAL A 343 -16.09 4.35 -12.97
CA VAL A 343 -15.25 3.83 -11.86
C VAL A 343 -13.79 3.79 -12.32
N ASP A 344 -12.89 4.30 -11.51
CA ASP A 344 -11.43 4.27 -11.72
C ASP A 344 -10.76 3.34 -10.70
N ASP A 345 -10.03 2.35 -11.21
CA ASP A 345 -9.27 1.41 -10.38
C ASP A 345 -7.84 1.27 -10.91
N TYR A 346 -6.88 1.16 -10.00
CA TYR A 346 -5.48 0.94 -10.32
C TYR A 346 -5.13 -0.54 -10.51
N ALA A 347 -6.12 -1.41 -10.62
CA ALA A 347 -5.93 -2.83 -10.83
C ALA A 347 -5.00 -3.09 -12.03
N HIS A 348 -3.89 -3.74 -11.78
CA HIS A 348 -2.84 -4.03 -12.77
C HIS A 348 -2.28 -5.44 -12.63
N HIS A 349 -2.87 -6.24 -11.75
CA HIS A 349 -2.65 -7.68 -11.57
C HIS A 349 -3.96 -8.42 -11.82
N PRO A 350 -3.96 -9.66 -12.38
CA PRO A 350 -5.19 -10.41 -12.66
C PRO A 350 -6.13 -10.51 -11.47
N THR A 351 -5.62 -10.86 -10.30
CA THR A 351 -6.38 -10.98 -9.04
C THR A 351 -7.07 -9.66 -8.65
N GLU A 352 -6.43 -8.50 -8.86
CA GLU A 352 -7.04 -7.19 -8.60
C GLU A 352 -8.19 -6.91 -9.57
N ILE A 353 -8.02 -7.25 -10.85
CA ILE A 353 -9.05 -7.09 -11.89
C ILE A 353 -10.27 -7.95 -11.55
N GLU A 354 -10.07 -9.23 -11.27
CA GLU A 354 -11.13 -10.15 -10.86
C GLU A 354 -11.89 -9.62 -9.63
N ALA A 355 -11.16 -9.18 -8.60
CA ALA A 355 -11.79 -8.66 -7.39
C ALA A 355 -12.61 -7.38 -7.64
N THR A 356 -12.13 -6.48 -8.52
CA THR A 356 -12.81 -5.25 -8.91
C THR A 356 -14.06 -5.54 -9.73
N LEU A 357 -13.97 -6.41 -10.74
CA LEU A 357 -15.10 -6.78 -11.58
C LEU A 357 -16.16 -7.57 -10.81
N ALA A 358 -15.77 -8.51 -9.96
CA ALA A 358 -16.69 -9.24 -9.09
C ALA A 358 -17.44 -8.29 -8.12
N ALA A 359 -16.76 -7.27 -7.59
CA ALA A 359 -17.39 -6.25 -6.75
C ALA A 359 -18.40 -5.40 -7.55
N ALA A 360 -18.06 -5.06 -8.81
CA ALA A 360 -18.96 -4.34 -9.71
C ALA A 360 -20.19 -5.19 -10.08
N ALA A 361 -20.00 -6.44 -10.49
CA ALA A 361 -21.06 -7.37 -10.86
C ALA A 361 -22.05 -7.59 -9.71
N LYS A 362 -21.52 -7.73 -8.48
CA LYS A 362 -22.34 -7.91 -7.28
C LYS A 362 -23.09 -6.64 -6.88
N GLY A 363 -22.44 -5.48 -6.97
CA GLY A 363 -23.01 -4.21 -6.49
C GLY A 363 -23.99 -3.57 -7.47
N TRP A 364 -23.87 -3.87 -8.78
CA TRP A 364 -24.69 -3.30 -9.85
C TRP A 364 -25.15 -4.39 -10.84
N ALA A 365 -25.79 -5.42 -10.32
CA ALA A 365 -26.19 -6.60 -11.08
C ALA A 365 -27.08 -6.32 -12.31
N ASP A 366 -27.80 -5.20 -12.32
CA ASP A 366 -28.69 -4.80 -13.42
C ASP A 366 -27.95 -3.93 -14.48
N ARG A 367 -26.67 -3.65 -14.32
CA ARG A 367 -25.89 -2.84 -15.26
C ARG A 367 -24.92 -3.70 -16.06
N ARG A 368 -24.78 -3.35 -17.35
CA ARG A 368 -23.73 -3.87 -18.21
C ARG A 368 -22.36 -3.31 -17.77
N ILE A 369 -21.37 -4.18 -17.61
CA ILE A 369 -20.02 -3.82 -17.22
C ILE A 369 -19.13 -3.74 -18.45
N VAL A 370 -18.56 -2.56 -18.68
CA VAL A 370 -17.54 -2.31 -19.71
C VAL A 370 -16.20 -2.11 -19.01
N ALA A 371 -15.29 -3.07 -19.15
CA ALA A 371 -13.95 -2.97 -18.65
C ALA A 371 -13.03 -2.32 -19.69
N VAL A 372 -12.36 -1.22 -19.33
CA VAL A 372 -11.32 -0.59 -20.14
C VAL A 372 -10.00 -0.79 -19.40
N PHE A 373 -9.13 -1.64 -19.95
CA PHE A 373 -7.90 -2.07 -19.32
C PHE A 373 -6.66 -1.57 -20.06
N GLN A 374 -5.74 -0.97 -19.32
CA GLN A 374 -4.40 -0.63 -19.78
C GLN A 374 -3.39 -1.55 -19.10
N PRO A 375 -2.80 -2.54 -19.80
CA PRO A 375 -1.74 -3.36 -19.22
C PRO A 375 -0.55 -2.51 -18.78
N HIS A 376 0.07 -2.87 -17.67
CA HIS A 376 1.23 -2.18 -17.12
C HIS A 376 2.45 -3.11 -17.12
N LEU A 377 3.55 -2.69 -17.79
CA LEU A 377 4.79 -3.41 -18.04
C LEU A 377 4.65 -4.53 -19.08
N TYR A 378 5.62 -4.60 -19.98
CA TYR A 378 5.70 -5.68 -20.97
C TYR A 378 6.02 -7.03 -20.32
N SER A 379 6.93 -7.05 -19.34
CA SER A 379 7.30 -8.27 -18.62
C SER A 379 6.10 -8.88 -17.90
N ARG A 380 5.36 -8.10 -17.12
CA ARG A 380 4.16 -8.59 -16.43
C ARG A 380 3.09 -9.07 -17.39
N THR A 381 2.87 -8.35 -18.49
CA THR A 381 1.87 -8.75 -19.51
C THR A 381 2.26 -10.08 -20.17
N ARG A 382 3.54 -10.32 -20.41
CA ARG A 382 4.07 -11.58 -20.93
C ARG A 382 3.88 -12.72 -19.91
N ASP A 383 4.32 -12.49 -18.68
CA ASP A 383 4.44 -13.54 -17.66
C ASP A 383 3.07 -13.97 -17.10
N LEU A 384 2.07 -13.08 -17.12
CA LEU A 384 0.71 -13.33 -16.63
C LEU A 384 -0.35 -13.27 -17.74
N ALA A 385 0.04 -13.56 -19.00
CA ALA A 385 -0.85 -13.40 -20.15
C ALA A 385 -2.13 -14.25 -20.07
N ALA A 386 -2.01 -15.49 -19.60
CA ALA A 386 -3.14 -16.41 -19.46
C ALA A 386 -4.05 -16.00 -18.29
N GLU A 387 -3.47 -15.56 -17.19
CA GLU A 387 -4.19 -15.06 -16.02
C GLU A 387 -4.95 -13.76 -16.36
N PHE A 388 -4.32 -12.83 -17.09
CA PHE A 388 -5.03 -11.65 -17.60
C PHE A 388 -6.20 -12.03 -18.50
N ALA A 389 -6.02 -12.98 -19.41
CA ALA A 389 -7.08 -13.40 -20.30
C ALA A 389 -8.31 -13.96 -19.56
N ASN A 390 -8.11 -14.55 -18.38
CA ASN A 390 -9.17 -15.10 -17.54
C ASN A 390 -9.77 -14.08 -16.55
N ALA A 391 -9.10 -12.95 -16.31
CA ALA A 391 -9.51 -12.01 -15.26
C ALA A 391 -10.77 -11.18 -15.58
N PHE A 392 -11.26 -11.21 -16.81
CA PHE A 392 -12.35 -10.32 -17.28
C PHE A 392 -13.71 -10.97 -17.40
N TYR A 393 -13.93 -12.19 -16.91
CA TYR A 393 -15.20 -12.92 -17.10
C TYR A 393 -16.43 -12.22 -16.51
N ASP A 394 -16.26 -11.38 -15.50
CA ASP A 394 -17.35 -10.59 -14.93
C ASP A 394 -17.61 -9.27 -15.71
N ALA A 395 -16.89 -9.01 -16.80
CA ALA A 395 -17.16 -7.90 -17.71
C ALA A 395 -17.99 -8.38 -18.91
N ASP A 396 -18.98 -7.60 -19.34
CA ASP A 396 -19.77 -7.86 -20.54
C ASP A 396 -19.02 -7.43 -21.81
N VAL A 397 -18.16 -6.42 -21.69
CA VAL A 397 -17.33 -5.89 -22.78
C VAL A 397 -15.93 -5.61 -22.26
N LEU A 398 -14.93 -6.04 -23.00
CA LEU A 398 -13.51 -5.79 -22.71
C LEU A 398 -12.87 -4.93 -23.81
N VAL A 399 -12.32 -3.80 -23.40
CA VAL A 399 -11.48 -2.93 -24.23
C VAL A 399 -10.06 -2.93 -23.66
N VAL A 400 -9.10 -3.43 -24.42
CA VAL A 400 -7.69 -3.42 -24.01
C VAL A 400 -6.94 -2.37 -24.82
N THR A 401 -6.21 -1.50 -24.13
CA THR A 401 -5.39 -0.44 -24.77
C THR A 401 -3.93 -0.92 -24.93
N ASP A 402 -3.08 -0.04 -25.48
CA ASP A 402 -1.65 -0.29 -25.54
C ASP A 402 -1.06 -0.38 -24.14
N ILE A 403 0.03 -1.17 -24.01
CA ILE A 403 0.73 -1.37 -22.75
C ILE A 403 1.39 -0.06 -22.30
N PHE A 404 1.23 0.29 -21.03
CA PHE A 404 2.02 1.35 -20.41
C PHE A 404 3.41 0.79 -20.03
N PRO A 405 4.49 1.24 -20.70
CA PRO A 405 5.81 0.59 -20.56
C PRO A 405 6.52 0.93 -19.25
N ALA A 406 6.13 2.02 -18.57
CA ALA A 406 6.81 2.60 -17.42
C ALA A 406 8.32 2.81 -17.68
N ARG A 407 9.18 1.81 -17.36
CA ARG A 407 10.63 1.87 -17.55
C ARG A 407 11.16 0.79 -18.47
N GLU A 408 10.28 -0.01 -19.07
CA GLU A 408 10.66 -1.13 -19.91
C GLU A 408 10.69 -0.73 -21.39
N GLU A 409 11.59 -1.35 -22.13
CA GLU A 409 11.56 -1.32 -23.58
C GLU A 409 10.50 -2.31 -24.09
N PRO A 410 9.89 -2.06 -25.25
CA PRO A 410 8.93 -2.97 -25.85
C PRO A 410 9.52 -4.37 -26.07
N ILE A 411 8.74 -5.40 -25.74
CA ILE A 411 9.08 -6.81 -25.98
C ILE A 411 8.35 -7.28 -27.25
N GLU A 412 9.06 -7.85 -28.21
CA GLU A 412 8.51 -8.33 -29.45
C GLU A 412 7.40 -9.39 -29.21
N GLY A 413 6.26 -9.21 -29.86
CA GLY A 413 5.10 -10.09 -29.74
C GLY A 413 4.22 -9.85 -28.50
N ILE A 414 4.60 -8.94 -27.59
CA ILE A 414 3.82 -8.61 -26.39
C ILE A 414 3.08 -7.30 -26.62
N SER A 415 1.74 -7.34 -26.55
CA SER A 415 0.88 -6.19 -26.79
C SER A 415 -0.46 -6.31 -26.05
N GLY A 416 -1.21 -5.22 -25.94
CA GLY A 416 -2.59 -5.25 -25.43
C GLY A 416 -3.49 -6.11 -26.32
N GLN A 417 -3.26 -6.12 -27.63
CA GLN A 417 -4.01 -6.96 -28.58
C GLN A 417 -3.85 -8.46 -28.25
N MET A 418 -2.66 -8.88 -27.85
CA MET A 418 -2.41 -10.26 -27.42
C MET A 418 -3.32 -10.67 -26.26
N VAL A 419 -3.49 -9.80 -25.25
CA VAL A 419 -4.40 -10.06 -24.12
C VAL A 419 -5.85 -10.18 -24.59
N ALA A 420 -6.30 -9.29 -25.47
CA ALA A 420 -7.66 -9.33 -26.02
C ALA A 420 -7.91 -10.60 -26.84
N ASP A 421 -6.93 -11.01 -27.65
CA ASP A 421 -7.04 -12.24 -28.46
C ASP A 421 -7.07 -13.50 -27.60
N LEU A 422 -6.25 -13.55 -26.54
CA LEU A 422 -6.28 -14.65 -25.58
C LEU A 422 -7.60 -14.69 -24.80
N ALA A 423 -8.14 -13.55 -24.37
CA ALA A 423 -9.43 -13.48 -23.70
C ALA A 423 -10.56 -14.07 -24.60
N ARG A 424 -10.56 -13.75 -25.92
CA ARG A 424 -11.49 -14.36 -26.87
C ARG A 424 -11.28 -15.86 -27.01
N GLN A 425 -10.03 -16.33 -27.10
CA GLN A 425 -9.72 -17.76 -27.17
C GLN A 425 -10.21 -18.52 -25.92
N PHE A 426 -10.19 -17.89 -24.77
CA PHE A 426 -10.67 -18.47 -23.50
C PHE A 426 -12.18 -18.28 -23.30
N GLY A 427 -12.89 -17.65 -24.26
CA GLY A 427 -14.35 -17.61 -24.30
C GLY A 427 -14.98 -16.28 -23.89
N HIS A 428 -14.23 -15.21 -23.72
CA HIS A 428 -14.80 -13.87 -23.57
C HIS A 428 -15.49 -13.47 -24.91
N ARG A 429 -16.71 -12.97 -24.83
CA ARG A 429 -17.55 -12.82 -26.04
C ARG A 429 -17.28 -11.53 -26.82
N ASP A 430 -17.06 -10.41 -26.10
CA ASP A 430 -16.93 -9.07 -26.67
C ASP A 430 -15.75 -8.28 -26.08
#